data_d3d62fe9fc6104f1bf8c487ddb8a590f
#
_entry.id   d3d62fe9fc6104f1bf8c487ddb8a590f
#
_cell.length_a   1.000
_cell.length_b   1.000
_cell.length_c   1.000
_cell.angle_alpha   90.00
_cell.angle_beta   90.00
_cell.angle_gamma   90.00
#
_symmetry.space_group_name_H-M   'P 1'
#
loop_
_entity.id
_entity.type
_entity.pdbx_description
1 polymer ?
#
loop_
_entity_poly.entity_id
_entity_poly.type
_entity_poly.pdbx_seq_one_letter_code
_entity_poly.pdbx_strand_id
1 'polypeptide(L)'
;MSPDAIRARYERIREEVGSGVTVVAATKYVSVEDMANLAEAGIAVVGENRAQDLEVKHAVYGDTFRWHFIGHLQSRKAKVVNEICELVHSLDSESAARRLTIPALVEVNLSGEVTKSGVAPEDLGAFLSTYGEVRGLMTMPPLASDPEASRPYFRRLRELAGEHGLTELSMGTSQDYRVAAEEGASLVRVGSILWSD
;
A
#
# COMPACT_ATOMS: atom_id res chain seq x y z
N MET A 1 -14.68 10.23 14.99
CA MET A 1 -15.32 8.92 14.69
C MET A 1 -15.06 7.95 15.82
N SER A 2 -16.04 7.12 16.25
CA SER A 2 -15.84 6.21 17.38
C SER A 2 -14.99 4.98 16.98
N PRO A 3 -14.20 4.44 17.91
CA PRO A 3 -13.45 3.20 17.69
C PRO A 3 -14.34 2.02 17.26
N ASP A 4 -15.55 1.90 17.83
CA ASP A 4 -16.48 0.82 17.49
C ASP A 4 -16.96 0.89 16.04
N ALA A 5 -17.22 2.10 15.53
CA ALA A 5 -17.61 2.28 14.13
C ALA A 5 -16.47 1.93 13.17
N ILE A 6 -15.23 2.31 13.52
CA ILE A 6 -14.03 1.94 12.77
C ILE A 6 -13.86 0.42 12.78
N ARG A 7 -13.95 -0.21 13.96
CA ARG A 7 -13.84 -1.67 14.13
C ARG A 7 -14.84 -2.41 13.26
N ALA A 8 -16.12 -2.03 13.32
CA ALA A 8 -17.16 -2.69 12.54
C ALA A 8 -16.91 -2.61 11.03
N ARG A 9 -16.41 -1.47 10.53
CA ARG A 9 -16.05 -1.31 9.11
C ARG A 9 -14.80 -2.11 8.75
N TYR A 10 -13.80 -2.11 9.62
CA TYR A 10 -12.55 -2.85 9.41
C TYR A 10 -12.80 -4.37 9.36
N GLU A 11 -13.58 -4.89 10.29
CA GLU A 11 -13.97 -6.31 10.33
C GLU A 11 -14.75 -6.71 9.08
N ARG A 12 -15.73 -5.89 8.67
CA ARG A 12 -16.46 -6.14 7.42
C ARG A 12 -15.53 -6.20 6.22
N ILE A 13 -14.57 -5.26 6.09
CA ILE A 13 -13.61 -5.28 4.98
C ILE A 13 -12.76 -6.55 5.04
N ARG A 14 -12.31 -6.97 6.22
CA ARG A 14 -11.53 -8.21 6.40
C ARG A 14 -12.32 -9.45 6.00
N GLU A 15 -13.60 -9.51 6.32
CA GLU A 15 -14.49 -10.59 5.88
C GLU A 15 -14.65 -10.61 4.37
N GLU A 16 -14.85 -9.45 3.76
CA GLU A 16 -15.03 -9.31 2.31
C GLU A 16 -13.79 -9.65 1.49
N VAL A 17 -12.59 -9.37 1.98
CA VAL A 17 -11.33 -9.70 1.27
C VAL A 17 -10.79 -11.09 1.60
N GLY A 18 -11.23 -11.69 2.71
CA GLY A 18 -10.76 -13.00 3.17
C GLY A 18 -9.49 -12.94 4.02
N SER A 19 -9.21 -14.04 4.73
CA SER A 19 -8.13 -14.13 5.73
C SER A 19 -6.71 -14.07 5.16
N GLY A 20 -6.55 -14.29 3.86
CA GLY A 20 -5.24 -14.21 3.17
C GLY A 20 -4.81 -12.80 2.77
N VAL A 21 -5.68 -11.80 2.97
CA VAL A 21 -5.43 -10.42 2.53
C VAL A 21 -5.17 -9.51 3.73
N THR A 22 -4.05 -8.81 3.71
CA THR A 22 -3.74 -7.78 4.70
C THR A 22 -4.45 -6.47 4.36
N VAL A 23 -5.24 -5.96 5.30
CA VAL A 23 -5.88 -4.65 5.18
C VAL A 23 -4.96 -3.59 5.78
N VAL A 24 -4.42 -2.72 4.94
CA VAL A 24 -3.58 -1.58 5.32
C VAL A 24 -4.47 -0.34 5.43
N ALA A 25 -4.58 0.22 6.64
CA ALA A 25 -5.33 1.45 6.85
C ALA A 25 -4.50 2.66 6.41
N ALA A 26 -4.93 3.34 5.34
CA ALA A 26 -4.26 4.55 4.83
C ALA A 26 -4.58 5.75 5.71
N THR A 27 -3.60 6.23 6.47
CA THR A 27 -3.79 7.22 7.55
C THR A 27 -3.41 8.65 7.17
N LYS A 28 -3.14 8.92 5.89
CA LYS A 28 -2.69 10.23 5.38
C LYS A 28 -3.56 11.45 5.78
N TYR A 29 -4.82 11.23 6.13
CA TYR A 29 -5.77 12.27 6.57
C TYR A 29 -6.22 12.11 8.02
N VAL A 30 -5.66 11.14 8.74
CA VAL A 30 -5.94 10.90 10.15
C VAL A 30 -4.99 11.75 10.98
N SER A 31 -5.51 12.51 11.94
CA SER A 31 -4.67 13.30 12.85
C SER A 31 -3.90 12.38 13.81
N VAL A 32 -2.86 12.92 14.47
CA VAL A 32 -2.10 12.15 15.47
C VAL A 32 -3.04 11.70 16.59
N GLU A 33 -3.93 12.58 17.03
CA GLU A 33 -4.89 12.32 18.11
C GLU A 33 -5.89 11.21 17.72
N ASP A 34 -6.37 11.24 16.48
CA ASP A 34 -7.34 10.25 15.98
C ASP A 34 -6.74 8.85 15.77
N MET A 35 -5.42 8.73 15.68
CA MET A 35 -4.75 7.43 15.60
C MET A 35 -5.06 6.54 16.82
N ALA A 36 -5.35 7.12 17.99
CA ALA A 36 -5.77 6.37 19.17
C ALA A 36 -7.04 5.54 18.89
N ASN A 37 -7.99 6.09 18.14
CA ASN A 37 -9.23 5.39 17.77
C ASN A 37 -8.97 4.17 16.89
N LEU A 38 -7.90 4.21 16.06
CA LEU A 38 -7.50 3.08 15.22
C LEU A 38 -6.91 1.95 16.07
N ALA A 39 -6.06 2.31 17.02
CA ALA A 39 -5.47 1.33 17.96
C ALA A 39 -6.57 0.63 18.77
N GLU A 40 -7.51 1.41 19.33
CA GLU A 40 -8.66 0.89 20.07
C GLU A 40 -9.58 0.04 19.19
N ALA A 41 -9.74 0.38 17.92
CA ALA A 41 -10.48 -0.42 16.95
C ALA A 41 -9.78 -1.75 16.57
N GLY A 42 -8.54 -1.97 16.97
CA GLY A 42 -7.78 -3.17 16.68
C GLY A 42 -7.13 -3.19 15.29
N ILE A 43 -6.94 -2.03 14.67
CA ILE A 43 -6.18 -1.92 13.41
C ILE A 43 -4.70 -2.17 13.71
N ALA A 44 -4.12 -3.16 13.05
CA ALA A 44 -2.73 -3.56 13.27
C ALA A 44 -1.77 -2.92 12.26
N VAL A 45 -2.20 -2.72 11.01
CA VAL A 45 -1.32 -2.25 9.92
C VAL A 45 -1.80 -0.92 9.38
N VAL A 46 -0.91 0.06 9.39
CA VAL A 46 -1.19 1.41 8.90
C VAL A 46 -0.23 1.80 7.79
N GLY A 47 -0.70 2.65 6.86
CA GLY A 47 0.09 3.12 5.74
C GLY A 47 0.15 4.64 5.66
N GLU A 48 1.37 5.19 5.59
CA GLU A 48 1.60 6.62 5.45
C GLU A 48 2.16 6.99 4.07
N ASN A 49 1.75 8.18 3.63
CA ASN A 49 2.16 8.72 2.33
C ASN A 49 3.34 9.69 2.41
N ARG A 50 3.61 10.25 3.57
CA ARG A 50 4.66 11.27 3.78
C ARG A 50 5.55 10.88 4.94
N ALA A 51 6.88 10.92 4.72
CA ALA A 51 7.83 10.57 5.75
C ALA A 51 7.75 11.46 6.99
N GLN A 52 7.37 12.75 6.83
CA GLN A 52 7.20 13.66 7.96
C GLN A 52 6.01 13.25 8.86
N ASP A 53 4.88 12.91 8.23
CA ASP A 53 3.68 12.47 8.98
C ASP A 53 3.95 11.13 9.65
N LEU A 54 4.71 10.24 8.99
CA LEU A 54 5.19 8.98 9.53
C LEU A 54 6.04 9.19 10.80
N GLU A 55 7.05 10.09 10.76
CA GLU A 55 7.89 10.40 11.91
C GLU A 55 7.08 10.88 13.10
N VAL A 56 6.16 11.84 12.87
CA VAL A 56 5.35 12.42 13.95
C VAL A 56 4.41 11.39 14.57
N LYS A 57 3.75 10.57 13.78
CA LYS A 57 2.82 9.56 14.26
C LYS A 57 3.56 8.40 14.94
N HIS A 58 4.67 7.95 14.37
CA HIS A 58 5.49 6.90 14.96
C HIS A 58 6.09 7.34 16.31
N ALA A 59 6.50 8.61 16.47
CA ALA A 59 7.00 9.12 17.74
C ALA A 59 5.98 9.01 18.89
N VAL A 60 4.68 9.00 18.58
CA VAL A 60 3.60 8.85 19.58
C VAL A 60 3.20 7.39 19.77
N TYR A 61 3.09 6.62 18.68
CA TYR A 61 2.47 5.29 18.71
C TYR A 61 3.47 4.13 18.59
N GLY A 62 4.71 4.39 18.15
CA GLY A 62 5.77 3.36 18.10
C GLY A 62 5.28 2.03 17.51
N ASP A 63 5.52 0.96 18.25
CA ASP A 63 5.17 -0.41 17.87
C ASP A 63 3.68 -0.78 18.08
N THR A 64 2.83 0.20 18.43
CA THR A 64 1.37 -0.02 18.47
C THR A 64 0.84 -0.45 17.10
N PHE A 65 1.46 0.04 16.02
CA PHE A 65 1.13 -0.31 14.66
C PHE A 65 2.33 -0.89 13.93
N ARG A 66 2.05 -1.74 12.95
CA ARG A 66 2.99 -2.10 11.89
C ARG A 66 2.89 -1.03 10.81
N TRP A 67 4.01 -0.40 10.51
CA TRP A 67 4.05 0.76 9.61
C TRP A 67 4.46 0.38 8.19
N HIS A 68 3.64 0.76 7.22
CA HIS A 68 3.96 0.64 5.80
C HIS A 68 4.10 2.03 5.17
N PHE A 69 5.00 2.18 4.22
CA PHE A 69 5.09 3.38 3.41
C PHE A 69 4.39 3.16 2.07
N ILE A 70 3.36 3.96 1.77
CA ILE A 70 2.49 3.77 0.61
C ILE A 70 2.45 5.00 -0.32
N GLY A 71 3.24 6.05 -0.05
CA GLY A 71 3.36 7.24 -0.89
C GLY A 71 4.64 7.24 -1.71
N HIS A 72 4.80 8.21 -2.61
CA HIS A 72 6.01 8.33 -3.43
C HIS A 72 7.27 8.50 -2.57
N LEU A 73 8.23 7.57 -2.70
CA LEU A 73 9.45 7.55 -1.91
C LEU A 73 10.56 8.39 -2.55
N GLN A 74 10.76 9.58 -2.03
CA GLN A 74 11.96 10.35 -2.35
C GLN A 74 13.20 9.71 -1.71
N SER A 75 14.27 9.49 -2.48
CA SER A 75 15.49 8.81 -2.02
C SER A 75 16.11 9.42 -0.75
N ARG A 76 16.02 10.75 -0.55
CA ARG A 76 16.49 11.43 0.68
C ARG A 76 15.69 11.06 1.95
N LYS A 77 14.49 10.53 1.80
CA LYS A 77 13.61 10.11 2.90
C LYS A 77 13.73 8.62 3.23
N ALA A 78 14.48 7.86 2.44
CA ALA A 78 14.65 6.43 2.65
C ALA A 78 15.19 6.08 4.06
N LYS A 79 16.03 6.94 4.65
CA LYS A 79 16.55 6.72 6.01
C LYS A 79 15.42 6.58 7.04
N VAL A 80 14.50 7.54 7.07
CA VAL A 80 13.35 7.54 7.99
C VAL A 80 12.47 6.32 7.75
N VAL A 81 12.20 6.01 6.48
CA VAL A 81 11.35 4.88 6.11
C VAL A 81 11.99 3.54 6.51
N ASN A 82 13.32 3.39 6.35
CA ASN A 82 14.06 2.21 6.79
C ASN A 82 14.03 2.00 8.32
N GLU A 83 13.99 3.08 9.09
CA GLU A 83 14.00 3.02 10.56
C GLU A 83 12.63 2.68 11.14
N ILE A 84 11.55 2.97 10.41
CA ILE A 84 10.17 2.91 10.93
C ILE A 84 9.33 1.82 10.26
N CYS A 85 9.44 1.67 8.93
CA CYS A 85 8.52 0.83 8.17
C CYS A 85 9.01 -0.61 8.02
N GLU A 86 8.05 -1.54 7.93
CA GLU A 86 8.31 -2.95 7.59
C GLU A 86 8.30 -3.19 6.08
N LEU A 87 7.57 -2.37 5.33
CA LEU A 87 7.36 -2.54 3.89
C LEU A 87 7.13 -1.20 3.19
N VAL A 88 7.74 -1.03 2.03
CA VAL A 88 7.45 0.04 1.07
C VAL A 88 6.62 -0.53 -0.08
N HIS A 89 5.49 0.12 -0.42
CA HIS A 89 4.64 -0.32 -1.52
C HIS A 89 4.93 0.35 -2.86
N SER A 90 5.67 1.44 -2.84
CA SER A 90 5.75 2.43 -3.92
C SER A 90 7.17 2.66 -4.41
N LEU A 91 7.96 1.58 -4.49
CA LEU A 91 9.32 1.66 -5.04
C LEU A 91 9.23 1.79 -6.56
N ASP A 92 9.69 2.93 -7.11
CA ASP A 92 9.61 3.25 -8.54
C ASP A 92 10.87 3.87 -9.12
N SER A 93 11.93 4.05 -8.32
CA SER A 93 13.16 4.68 -8.78
C SER A 93 14.42 4.00 -8.25
N GLU A 94 15.45 3.88 -9.10
CA GLU A 94 16.76 3.34 -8.71
C GLU A 94 17.41 4.14 -7.58
N SER A 95 17.20 5.46 -7.55
CA SER A 95 17.77 6.32 -6.52
C SER A 95 17.19 6.03 -5.13
N ALA A 96 15.93 5.63 -5.05
CA ALA A 96 15.30 5.16 -3.83
C ALA A 96 15.73 3.71 -3.52
N ALA A 97 15.75 2.82 -4.51
CA ALA A 97 16.17 1.43 -4.37
C ALA A 97 17.56 1.28 -3.74
N ARG A 98 18.54 2.10 -4.19
CA ARG A 98 19.90 2.09 -3.65
C ARG A 98 20.03 2.50 -2.17
N ARG A 99 19.02 3.12 -1.60
CA ARG A 99 19.01 3.62 -0.20
C ARG A 99 18.07 2.86 0.70
N LEU A 100 17.20 2.06 0.11
CA LEU A 100 16.25 1.26 0.87
C LEU A 100 16.92 -0.01 1.38
N THR A 101 16.66 -0.37 2.64
CA THR A 101 17.24 -1.56 3.30
C THR A 101 16.18 -2.48 3.89
N ILE A 102 14.91 -2.18 3.66
CA ILE A 102 13.75 -2.97 4.07
C ILE A 102 13.01 -3.49 2.84
N PRO A 103 12.20 -4.55 2.95
CA PRO A 103 11.44 -5.09 1.83
C PRO A 103 10.57 -4.06 1.11
N ALA A 104 10.42 -4.23 -0.20
CA ALA A 104 9.60 -3.35 -1.02
C ALA A 104 8.76 -4.11 -2.05
N LEU A 105 7.67 -3.45 -2.48
CA LEU A 105 6.91 -3.76 -3.68
C LEU A 105 7.22 -2.69 -4.72
N VAL A 106 7.40 -3.10 -5.97
CA VAL A 106 7.63 -2.17 -7.07
C VAL A 106 6.29 -1.65 -7.56
N GLU A 107 6.16 -0.32 -7.61
CA GLU A 107 4.99 0.32 -8.23
C GLU A 107 5.11 0.22 -9.75
N VAL A 108 4.09 -0.38 -10.38
CA VAL A 108 4.03 -0.55 -11.84
C VAL A 108 2.95 0.35 -12.42
N ASN A 109 3.34 1.18 -13.40
CA ASN A 109 2.42 2.05 -14.14
C ASN A 109 1.73 1.26 -15.26
N LEU A 110 0.57 0.69 -14.97
CA LEU A 110 -0.24 -0.05 -15.94
C LEU A 110 -1.18 0.83 -16.74
N SER A 111 -1.33 2.10 -16.40
CA SER A 111 -2.23 3.02 -17.11
C SER A 111 -1.61 3.59 -18.38
N GLY A 112 -0.29 3.57 -18.50
CA GLY A 112 0.43 4.23 -19.59
C GLY A 112 0.42 5.76 -19.53
N GLU A 113 -0.15 6.35 -18.47
CA GLU A 113 -0.16 7.80 -18.27
C GLU A 113 1.22 8.28 -17.82
N VAL A 114 1.86 9.13 -18.64
CA VAL A 114 3.22 9.67 -18.37
C VAL A 114 3.32 10.47 -17.06
N THR A 115 2.20 11.00 -16.58
CA THR A 115 2.12 11.79 -15.35
C THR A 115 2.02 10.95 -14.07
N LYS A 116 1.80 9.64 -14.20
CA LYS A 116 1.73 8.72 -13.05
C LYS A 116 3.10 8.14 -12.73
N SER A 117 3.34 7.95 -11.44
CA SER A 117 4.50 7.20 -10.92
C SER A 117 4.41 5.72 -11.29
N GLY A 118 5.51 5.03 -11.12
CA GLY A 118 5.64 3.61 -11.36
C GLY A 118 6.55 3.28 -12.53
N VAL A 119 7.15 2.10 -12.45
CA VAL A 119 7.99 1.52 -13.50
C VAL A 119 7.11 1.04 -14.65
N ALA A 120 7.52 1.28 -15.89
CA ALA A 120 6.80 0.73 -17.03
C ALA A 120 6.91 -0.81 -17.06
N PRO A 121 5.88 -1.54 -17.51
CA PRO A 121 5.92 -3.01 -17.56
C PRO A 121 7.12 -3.58 -18.31
N GLU A 122 7.51 -2.95 -19.40
CA GLU A 122 8.67 -3.32 -20.23
C GLU A 122 10.02 -3.14 -19.53
N ASP A 123 10.11 -2.21 -18.56
CA ASP A 123 11.32 -1.91 -17.80
C ASP A 123 11.41 -2.68 -16.49
N LEU A 124 10.35 -3.39 -16.10
CA LEU A 124 10.22 -4.04 -14.80
C LEU A 124 11.36 -5.05 -14.55
N GLY A 125 11.69 -5.90 -15.52
CA GLY A 125 12.75 -6.89 -15.39
C GLY A 125 14.12 -6.29 -15.12
N ALA A 126 14.45 -5.19 -15.83
CA ALA A 126 15.69 -4.45 -15.60
C ALA A 126 15.70 -3.79 -14.22
N PHE A 127 14.58 -3.19 -13.81
CA PHE A 127 14.44 -2.56 -12.50
C PHE A 127 14.59 -3.58 -11.34
N LEU A 128 13.96 -4.74 -11.43
CA LEU A 128 14.05 -5.80 -10.42
C LEU A 128 15.49 -6.29 -10.19
N SER A 129 16.34 -6.23 -11.21
CA SER A 129 17.76 -6.62 -11.10
C SER A 129 18.58 -5.63 -10.26
N THR A 130 18.09 -4.43 -9.99
CA THR A 130 18.79 -3.38 -9.24
C THR A 130 18.57 -3.44 -7.73
N TYR A 131 17.58 -4.20 -7.25
CA TYR A 131 17.21 -4.27 -5.83
C TYR A 131 16.77 -5.68 -5.43
N GLY A 132 17.47 -6.27 -4.45
CA GLY A 132 17.30 -7.69 -4.07
C GLY A 132 16.13 -8.00 -3.13
N GLU A 133 15.59 -7.01 -2.43
CA GLU A 133 14.54 -7.21 -1.41
C GLU A 133 13.12 -6.91 -1.93
N VAL A 134 12.87 -7.16 -3.22
CA VAL A 134 11.53 -7.03 -3.81
C VAL A 134 10.71 -8.28 -3.51
N ARG A 135 9.55 -8.09 -2.84
CA ARG A 135 8.61 -9.18 -2.52
C ARG A 135 7.45 -9.29 -3.48
N GLY A 136 7.15 -8.22 -4.21
CA GLY A 136 5.97 -8.17 -5.07
C GLY A 136 5.81 -6.87 -5.82
N LEU A 137 4.59 -6.66 -6.30
CA LEU A 137 4.23 -5.51 -7.12
C LEU A 137 3.08 -4.72 -6.51
N MET A 138 3.00 -3.44 -6.88
CA MET A 138 1.91 -2.55 -6.54
C MET A 138 1.41 -1.83 -7.79
N THR A 139 0.13 -1.52 -7.85
CA THR A 139 -0.42 -0.60 -8.86
C THR A 139 -1.54 0.27 -8.32
N MET A 140 -1.72 1.41 -9.00
CA MET A 140 -2.84 2.35 -8.78
C MET A 140 -3.55 2.58 -10.12
N PRO A 141 -4.65 1.86 -10.39
CA PRO A 141 -5.46 2.09 -11.59
C PRO A 141 -5.97 3.53 -11.69
N PRO A 142 -6.38 4.00 -12.87
CA PRO A 142 -7.13 5.24 -13.02
C PRO A 142 -8.39 5.23 -12.16
N LEU A 143 -8.72 6.40 -11.59
CA LEU A 143 -9.95 6.54 -10.82
C LEU A 143 -11.16 6.31 -11.74
N ALA A 144 -12.07 5.42 -11.35
CA ALA A 144 -13.29 5.13 -12.09
C ALA A 144 -14.48 5.05 -11.13
N SER A 145 -15.68 5.35 -11.61
CA SER A 145 -16.92 5.21 -10.84
C SER A 145 -17.35 3.75 -10.68
N ASP A 146 -16.99 2.91 -11.65
CA ASP A 146 -17.23 1.46 -11.60
C ASP A 146 -15.97 0.74 -11.10
N PRO A 147 -16.01 0.03 -9.96
CA PRO A 147 -14.90 -0.76 -9.45
C PRO A 147 -14.37 -1.81 -10.44
N GLU A 148 -15.24 -2.36 -11.28
CA GLU A 148 -14.89 -3.37 -12.30
C GLU A 148 -13.91 -2.83 -13.35
N ALA A 149 -13.87 -1.52 -13.56
CA ALA A 149 -12.89 -0.90 -14.45
C ALA A 149 -11.43 -1.12 -14.00
N SER A 150 -11.18 -1.42 -12.72
CA SER A 150 -9.87 -1.72 -12.19
C SER A 150 -9.42 -3.17 -12.44
N ARG A 151 -10.35 -4.10 -12.71
CA ARG A 151 -10.07 -5.53 -12.87
C ARG A 151 -8.98 -5.86 -13.90
N PRO A 152 -8.98 -5.27 -15.12
CA PRO A 152 -7.93 -5.55 -16.10
C PRO A 152 -6.52 -5.19 -15.59
N TYR A 153 -6.39 -4.10 -14.83
CA TYR A 153 -5.12 -3.68 -14.23
C TYR A 153 -4.65 -4.65 -13.15
N PHE A 154 -5.54 -5.10 -12.28
CA PHE A 154 -5.23 -6.06 -11.22
C PHE A 154 -4.81 -7.41 -11.78
N ARG A 155 -5.53 -7.89 -12.80
CA ARG A 155 -5.15 -9.12 -13.52
C ARG A 155 -3.78 -8.99 -14.15
N ARG A 156 -3.49 -7.89 -14.84
CA ARG A 156 -2.19 -7.66 -15.47
C ARG A 156 -1.07 -7.58 -14.43
N LEU A 157 -1.31 -6.96 -13.28
CA LEU A 157 -0.32 -6.92 -12.18
C LEU A 157 0.01 -8.33 -11.68
N ARG A 158 -1.02 -9.18 -11.50
CA ARG A 158 -0.85 -10.57 -11.08
C ARG A 158 -0.04 -11.38 -12.10
N GLU A 159 -0.34 -11.22 -13.39
CA GLU A 159 0.41 -11.88 -14.47
C GLU A 159 1.88 -11.47 -14.43
N LEU A 160 2.17 -10.18 -14.37
CA LEU A 160 3.55 -9.65 -14.28
C LEU A 160 4.27 -10.18 -13.04
N ALA A 161 3.62 -10.24 -11.90
CA ALA A 161 4.22 -10.82 -10.70
C ALA A 161 4.59 -12.29 -10.92
N GLY A 162 3.69 -13.08 -11.53
CA GLY A 162 3.94 -14.47 -11.87
C GLY A 162 5.11 -14.65 -12.86
N GLU A 163 5.21 -13.79 -13.87
CA GLU A 163 6.32 -13.78 -14.84
C GLU A 163 7.69 -13.59 -14.17
N HIS A 164 7.73 -12.89 -13.02
CA HIS A 164 8.94 -12.59 -12.27
C HIS A 164 9.09 -13.39 -10.95
N GLY A 165 8.22 -14.37 -10.69
CA GLY A 165 8.27 -15.19 -9.47
C GLY A 165 7.95 -14.44 -8.18
N LEU A 166 7.23 -13.33 -8.28
CA LEU A 166 6.82 -12.49 -7.14
C LEU A 166 5.42 -12.90 -6.65
N THR A 167 5.18 -12.79 -5.35
CA THR A 167 3.96 -13.32 -4.72
C THR A 167 3.09 -12.27 -4.03
N GLU A 168 3.66 -11.13 -3.61
CA GLU A 168 2.89 -10.10 -2.92
C GLU A 168 2.31 -9.09 -3.92
N LEU A 169 1.00 -8.82 -3.80
CA LEU A 169 0.27 -7.90 -4.67
C LEU A 169 -0.44 -6.85 -3.83
N SER A 170 0.08 -5.61 -3.85
CA SER A 170 -0.57 -4.47 -3.24
C SER A 170 -1.43 -3.75 -4.27
N MET A 171 -2.72 -4.00 -4.23
CA MET A 171 -3.68 -3.42 -5.16
C MET A 171 -5.06 -3.33 -4.51
N GLY A 172 -5.89 -2.39 -4.97
CA GLY A 172 -7.19 -2.12 -4.38
C GLY A 172 -7.16 -1.04 -3.29
N THR A 173 -8.12 -0.15 -3.38
CA THR A 173 -8.37 0.97 -2.48
C THR A 173 -9.81 0.94 -1.96
N SER A 174 -10.26 1.94 -1.23
CA SER A 174 -11.64 2.04 -0.72
C SER A 174 -12.72 1.79 -1.77
N GLN A 175 -12.43 1.99 -3.05
CA GLN A 175 -13.41 1.87 -4.13
C GLN A 175 -13.45 0.48 -4.76
N ASP A 176 -12.32 -0.21 -4.83
CA ASP A 176 -12.12 -1.40 -5.68
C ASP A 176 -11.42 -2.57 -4.96
N TYR A 177 -11.30 -2.52 -3.62
CA TYR A 177 -10.61 -3.55 -2.83
C TYR A 177 -11.22 -4.95 -2.97
N ARG A 178 -12.55 -5.05 -3.20
CA ARG A 178 -13.22 -6.36 -3.42
C ARG A 178 -12.76 -6.97 -4.73
N VAL A 179 -12.77 -6.18 -5.81
CA VAL A 179 -12.28 -6.62 -7.12
C VAL A 179 -10.79 -7.00 -7.04
N ALA A 180 -10.01 -6.23 -6.29
CA ALA A 180 -8.60 -6.55 -6.06
C ALA A 180 -8.42 -7.88 -5.31
N ALA A 181 -9.22 -8.15 -4.28
CA ALA A 181 -9.18 -9.42 -3.55
C ALA A 181 -9.54 -10.61 -4.45
N GLU A 182 -10.57 -10.48 -5.30
CA GLU A 182 -10.95 -11.50 -6.28
C GLU A 182 -9.84 -11.76 -7.31
N GLU A 183 -9.07 -10.74 -7.68
CA GLU A 183 -7.92 -10.86 -8.59
C GLU A 183 -6.60 -11.26 -7.87
N GLY A 184 -6.67 -11.60 -6.57
CA GLY A 184 -5.55 -12.19 -5.83
C GLY A 184 -4.66 -11.19 -5.10
N ALA A 185 -5.17 -10.01 -4.71
CA ALA A 185 -4.45 -9.09 -3.83
C ALA A 185 -4.00 -9.77 -2.54
N SER A 186 -2.78 -9.57 -2.12
CA SER A 186 -2.29 -9.93 -0.79
C SER A 186 -2.37 -8.75 0.21
N LEU A 187 -2.41 -7.52 -0.32
CA LEU A 187 -2.58 -6.30 0.47
C LEU A 187 -3.56 -5.36 -0.23
N VAL A 188 -4.54 -4.83 0.53
CA VAL A 188 -5.43 -3.74 0.09
C VAL A 188 -5.18 -2.49 0.93
N ARG A 189 -5.29 -1.30 0.34
CA ARG A 189 -5.02 -0.02 1.01
C ARG A 189 -6.31 0.78 1.12
N VAL A 190 -6.95 0.76 2.26
CA VAL A 190 -8.24 1.41 2.49
C VAL A 190 -8.10 2.64 3.39
N GLY A 191 -8.76 3.71 3.03
CA GLY A 191 -8.75 4.96 3.78
C GLY A 191 -10.18 5.46 4.02
N SER A 192 -10.74 6.25 3.11
CA SER A 192 -12.03 6.91 3.30
C SER A 192 -13.15 6.00 3.80
N ILE A 193 -13.23 4.78 3.33
CA ILE A 193 -14.26 3.81 3.76
C ILE A 193 -14.18 3.45 5.26
N LEU A 194 -13.02 3.64 5.90
CA LEU A 194 -12.86 3.42 7.34
C LEU A 194 -13.34 4.63 8.16
N TRP A 195 -13.22 5.86 7.60
CA TRP A 195 -13.44 7.10 8.31
C TRP A 195 -14.75 7.81 7.95
N SER A 196 -15.26 7.64 6.73
CA SER A 196 -16.47 8.32 6.26
C SER A 196 -17.74 7.67 6.81
N ASP A 197 -18.70 8.51 7.23
CA ASP A 197 -20.04 8.08 7.60
C ASP A 197 -20.84 7.65 6.38
#